data_5e2679e63e7b1c2868eed065d437839b
#
_entry.id   5e2679e63e7b1c2868eed065d437839b
#
_cell.length_a   1.000
_cell.length_b   1.000
_cell.length_c   1.000
_cell.angle_alpha   90.00
_cell.angle_beta   90.00
_cell.angle_gamma   90.00
#
_symmetry.space_group_name_H-M   'P 1'
#
loop_
_entity.id
_entity.type
_entity.pdbx_description
1 polymer ?
#
loop_
_entity_poly.entity_id
_entity_poly.type
_entity_poly.pdbx_seq_one_letter_code
_entity_poly.pdbx_strand_id
1 'polypeptide(L)'
;METEKAGGTDTSVRILVVDDYEPWHGFVSTMLRNEPKLQIIGKASDGLEAVQQAQQLQPDLILLDIGLPKLNGIEAAHRIREVSPISRILFMSENRSRDVAWEALSTGAGGYVVKSDAVSELLPAVAAVLRGEQFLSAAFEKQPNFQESAKHLAVYS
;
A
#
# COMPACT_ATOMS: atom_id res chain seq x y z
N MET A 1 -27.13 -4.21 -18.49
CA MET A 1 -26.64 -3.78 -18.51
C MET A 1 -25.97 -3.48 -18.06
N GLU A 2 -26.15 -3.79 -18.06
CA GLU A 2 -25.49 -3.43 -17.76
C GLU A 2 -24.75 -2.97 -17.58
N THR A 3 -25.03 -3.37 -17.84
CA THR A 3 -24.25 -2.90 -17.84
C THR A 3 -23.74 -2.28 -17.55
N GLU A 4 -23.89 -2.42 -17.53
CA GLU A 4 -23.40 -1.76 -17.47
C GLU A 4 -22.92 -1.30 -17.05
N LYS A 5 -23.20 -1.59 -16.94
CA LYS A 5 -22.67 -1.12 -16.84
C LYS A 5 -22.07 -0.73 -16.70
N ALA A 6 -22.42 -1.13 -16.75
CA ALA A 6 -21.82 -0.82 -17.04
C ALA A 6 -21.00 -0.21 -16.90
N GLY A 7 -20.97 -0.26 -17.35
CA GLY A 7 -19.78 0.50 -17.72
C GLY A 7 -19.22 1.30 -16.59
N GLY A 8 -19.97 2.16 -16.07
CA GLY A 8 -19.51 3.02 -14.98
C GLY A 8 -18.96 2.27 -13.80
N THR A 9 -19.25 0.99 -13.73
CA THR A 9 -18.75 0.16 -12.65
C THR A 9 -17.23 0.00 -12.69
N ASP A 10 -16.64 0.26 -13.83
CA ASP A 10 -15.22 0.07 -14.02
C ASP A 10 -14.36 1.04 -13.23
N THR A 11 -14.98 2.06 -12.64
CA THR A 11 -14.24 3.05 -11.90
C THR A 11 -14.01 2.69 -10.45
N SER A 12 -14.61 1.60 -9.95
CA SER A 12 -14.38 1.14 -8.58
C SER A 12 -12.97 0.59 -8.42
N VAL A 13 -12.36 0.97 -7.29
CA VAL A 13 -11.03 0.50 -6.91
C VAL A 13 -11.19 -0.51 -5.79
N ARG A 14 -10.67 -1.71 -5.99
CA ARG A 14 -10.79 -2.82 -5.05
C ARG A 14 -9.56 -2.88 -4.18
N ILE A 15 -9.75 -2.79 -2.87
CA ILE A 15 -8.63 -2.61 -1.93
C ILE A 15 -8.58 -3.76 -0.93
N LEU A 16 -7.38 -4.31 -0.76
CA LEU A 16 -7.07 -5.27 0.30
C LEU A 16 -6.28 -4.53 1.38
N VAL A 17 -6.72 -4.64 2.64
CA VAL A 17 -6.03 -4.02 3.76
C VAL A 17 -5.34 -5.09 4.58
N VAL A 18 -4.03 -4.94 4.80
CA VAL A 18 -3.21 -5.93 5.50
C VAL A 18 -2.54 -5.29 6.70
N ASP A 19 -2.92 -5.75 7.89
CA ASP A 19 -2.39 -5.24 9.16
C ASP A 19 -2.81 -6.20 10.26
N ASP A 20 -1.93 -6.44 11.22
CA ASP A 20 -2.26 -7.34 12.32
C ASP A 20 -2.92 -6.62 13.49
N TYR A 21 -3.12 -5.31 13.38
CA TYR A 21 -3.73 -4.50 14.43
C TYR A 21 -5.15 -4.14 14.01
N GLU A 22 -6.14 -4.76 14.64
CA GLU A 22 -7.53 -4.61 14.23
C GLU A 22 -8.02 -3.13 14.22
N PRO A 23 -7.65 -2.29 15.21
CA PRO A 23 -8.08 -0.89 15.14
C PRO A 23 -7.61 -0.16 13.89
N TRP A 24 -6.50 -0.59 13.27
CA TRP A 24 -6.05 0.02 12.03
C TRP A 24 -7.04 -0.25 10.90
N HIS A 25 -7.60 -1.46 10.83
CA HIS A 25 -8.63 -1.78 9.84
C HIS A 25 -9.83 -0.85 10.02
N GLY A 26 -10.24 -0.59 11.27
CA GLY A 26 -11.33 0.34 11.55
C GLY A 26 -11.02 1.76 11.11
N PHE A 27 -9.79 2.20 11.36
CA PHE A 27 -9.36 3.52 10.93
C PHE A 27 -9.43 3.67 9.42
N VAL A 28 -8.89 2.70 8.69
CA VAL A 28 -8.90 2.75 7.23
C VAL A 28 -10.34 2.74 6.70
N SER A 29 -11.19 1.88 7.27
CA SER A 29 -12.60 1.85 6.87
C SER A 29 -13.26 3.20 7.05
N THR A 30 -12.98 3.87 8.18
CA THR A 30 -13.54 5.19 8.45
C THR A 30 -13.04 6.21 7.43
N MET A 31 -11.74 6.19 7.14
CA MET A 31 -11.14 7.14 6.21
C MET A 31 -11.70 6.98 4.80
N LEU A 32 -12.00 5.76 4.39
CA LEU A 32 -12.48 5.50 3.03
C LEU A 32 -14.01 5.54 2.89
N ARG A 33 -14.71 5.71 4.01
CA ARG A 33 -16.17 5.61 4.01
C ARG A 33 -16.85 6.55 3.02
N ASN A 34 -16.34 7.76 2.89
CA ASN A 34 -16.96 8.77 2.04
C ASN A 34 -16.38 8.79 0.63
N GLU A 35 -15.62 7.76 0.27
CA GLU A 35 -15.01 7.65 -1.06
C GLU A 35 -15.69 6.50 -1.79
N PRO A 36 -16.80 6.76 -2.49
CA PRO A 36 -17.60 5.65 -3.03
C PRO A 36 -16.89 4.79 -4.05
N LYS A 37 -15.84 5.31 -4.68
CA LYS A 37 -15.10 4.52 -5.66
C LYS A 37 -14.05 3.62 -5.02
N LEU A 38 -13.77 3.79 -3.72
CA LEU A 38 -12.77 2.98 -3.03
C LEU A 38 -13.50 1.94 -2.18
N GLN A 39 -13.29 0.67 -2.49
CA GLN A 39 -13.99 -0.43 -1.83
C GLN A 39 -13.00 -1.40 -1.19
N ILE A 40 -13.12 -1.59 0.12
CA ILE A 40 -12.33 -2.60 0.81
C ILE A 40 -12.99 -3.93 0.56
N ILE A 41 -12.27 -4.83 -0.13
CA ILE A 41 -12.82 -6.13 -0.52
C ILE A 41 -12.24 -7.28 0.29
N GLY A 42 -11.26 -7.01 1.14
CA GLY A 42 -10.67 -8.04 1.96
C GLY A 42 -9.78 -7.45 3.04
N LYS A 43 -9.53 -8.27 4.06
CA LYS A 43 -8.64 -7.93 5.16
C LYS A 43 -7.74 -9.12 5.43
N ALA A 44 -6.48 -8.84 5.75
CA ALA A 44 -5.53 -9.88 6.12
C ALA A 44 -4.77 -9.39 7.36
N SER A 45 -4.38 -10.32 8.22
CA SER A 45 -3.72 -9.98 9.47
C SER A 45 -2.29 -10.51 9.56
N ASP A 46 -1.81 -11.18 8.53
CA ASP A 46 -0.41 -11.61 8.48
C ASP A 46 0.04 -11.68 7.02
N GLY A 47 1.35 -11.83 6.84
CA GLY A 47 1.92 -11.78 5.50
C GLY A 47 1.55 -12.94 4.60
N LEU A 48 1.39 -14.14 5.18
CA LEU A 48 1.00 -15.30 4.38
C LEU A 48 -0.43 -15.15 3.89
N GLU A 49 -1.31 -14.69 4.78
CA GLU A 49 -2.69 -14.44 4.41
C GLU A 49 -2.78 -13.35 3.34
N ALA A 50 -1.92 -12.34 3.44
CA ALA A 50 -1.89 -11.28 2.45
C ALA A 50 -1.59 -11.82 1.05
N VAL A 51 -0.58 -12.69 0.94
CA VAL A 51 -0.22 -13.29 -0.35
C VAL A 51 -1.37 -14.14 -0.88
N GLN A 52 -1.98 -14.94 -0.02
CA GLN A 52 -3.09 -15.80 -0.41
C GLN A 52 -4.27 -14.99 -0.91
N GLN A 53 -4.67 -13.95 -0.16
CA GLN A 53 -5.79 -13.13 -0.57
C GLN A 53 -5.50 -12.31 -1.83
N ALA A 54 -4.26 -11.83 -1.97
CA ALA A 54 -3.88 -11.11 -3.18
C ALA A 54 -4.05 -12.01 -4.41
N GLN A 55 -3.63 -13.26 -4.29
CA GLN A 55 -3.76 -14.20 -5.40
C GLN A 55 -5.22 -14.48 -5.73
N GLN A 56 -6.05 -14.67 -4.70
CA GLN A 56 -7.46 -14.98 -4.90
C GLN A 56 -8.27 -13.81 -5.40
N LEU A 57 -8.02 -12.62 -4.85
CA LEU A 57 -8.86 -11.46 -5.09
C LEU A 57 -8.37 -10.56 -6.20
N GLN A 58 -7.07 -10.60 -6.51
CA GLN A 58 -6.47 -9.72 -7.52
C GLN A 58 -6.90 -8.27 -7.31
N PRO A 59 -6.61 -7.69 -6.12
CA PRO A 59 -7.04 -6.32 -5.83
C PRO A 59 -6.31 -5.29 -6.68
N ASP A 60 -6.91 -4.13 -6.83
CA ASP A 60 -6.27 -3.03 -7.54
C ASP A 60 -5.20 -2.39 -6.68
N LEU A 61 -5.44 -2.33 -5.37
CA LEU A 61 -4.54 -1.67 -4.43
C LEU A 61 -4.47 -2.50 -3.15
N ILE A 62 -3.27 -2.60 -2.59
CA ILE A 62 -3.05 -3.27 -1.30
C ILE A 62 -2.41 -2.26 -0.36
N LEU A 63 -3.07 -2.01 0.78
CA LEU A 63 -2.51 -1.21 1.86
C LEU A 63 -1.82 -2.19 2.79
N LEU A 64 -0.49 -2.14 2.86
CA LEU A 64 0.31 -3.23 3.42
C LEU A 64 1.22 -2.74 4.53
N ASP A 65 1.04 -3.28 5.73
CA ASP A 65 1.95 -3.02 6.84
C ASP A 65 3.24 -3.83 6.66
N ILE A 66 4.31 -3.38 7.27
CA ILE A 66 5.60 -4.07 7.19
C ILE A 66 5.77 -5.06 8.32
N GLY A 67 5.44 -4.66 9.56
CA GLY A 67 5.69 -5.49 10.72
C GLY A 67 4.63 -6.55 10.95
N LEU A 68 4.48 -7.47 10.02
CA LEU A 68 3.46 -8.50 10.08
C LEU A 68 4.02 -9.80 10.63
N PRO A 69 3.19 -10.59 11.34
CA PRO A 69 3.60 -11.93 11.74
C PRO A 69 3.64 -12.89 10.56
N LYS A 70 4.32 -13.99 10.75
CA LYS A 70 4.48 -15.12 9.82
C LYS A 70 5.31 -14.78 8.59
N LEU A 71 5.08 -13.63 7.99
CA LEU A 71 5.82 -13.16 6.85
C LEU A 71 5.70 -11.64 6.87
N ASN A 72 6.84 -10.93 6.94
CA ASN A 72 6.76 -9.47 7.03
C ASN A 72 6.29 -8.86 5.71
N GLY A 73 5.90 -7.57 5.75
CA GLY A 73 5.28 -6.92 4.61
C GLY A 73 6.18 -6.79 3.39
N ILE A 74 7.48 -6.65 3.59
CA ILE A 74 8.39 -6.53 2.45
C ILE A 74 8.50 -7.86 1.72
N GLU A 75 8.65 -8.96 2.46
CA GLU A 75 8.64 -10.28 1.87
C GLU A 75 7.30 -10.59 1.20
N ALA A 76 6.20 -10.20 1.87
CA ALA A 76 4.89 -10.38 1.29
C ALA A 76 4.77 -9.63 -0.03
N ALA A 77 5.29 -8.40 -0.08
CA ALA A 77 5.24 -7.61 -1.31
C ALA A 77 5.96 -8.30 -2.47
N HIS A 78 7.13 -8.89 -2.19
CA HIS A 78 7.85 -9.63 -3.24
C HIS A 78 7.01 -10.77 -3.79
N ARG A 79 6.35 -11.53 -2.91
CA ARG A 79 5.51 -12.65 -3.34
C ARG A 79 4.25 -12.19 -4.03
N ILE A 80 3.66 -11.10 -3.55
CA ILE A 80 2.45 -10.54 -4.16
C ILE A 80 2.74 -10.12 -5.60
N ARG A 81 3.92 -9.56 -5.86
CA ARG A 81 4.29 -9.18 -7.21
C ARG A 81 4.26 -10.36 -8.17
N GLU A 82 4.51 -11.56 -7.67
CA GLU A 82 4.49 -12.77 -8.49
C GLU A 82 3.09 -13.30 -8.72
N VAL A 83 2.22 -13.23 -7.68
CA VAL A 83 0.89 -13.86 -7.76
C VAL A 83 -0.21 -12.87 -8.14
N SER A 84 0.04 -11.57 -8.01
CA SER A 84 -0.94 -10.54 -8.35
C SER A 84 -0.21 -9.30 -8.89
N PRO A 85 0.43 -9.44 -10.07
CA PRO A 85 1.26 -8.34 -10.60
C PRO A 85 0.49 -7.07 -10.93
N ILE A 86 -0.83 -7.15 -11.09
CA ILE A 86 -1.64 -5.96 -11.34
C ILE A 86 -1.85 -5.12 -10.10
N SER A 87 -1.69 -5.70 -8.92
CA SER A 87 -1.95 -4.99 -7.66
C SER A 87 -0.87 -3.96 -7.39
N ARG A 88 -1.29 -2.74 -7.13
CA ARG A 88 -0.37 -1.71 -6.66
C ARG A 88 -0.28 -1.81 -5.15
N ILE A 89 0.88 -1.51 -4.60
CA ILE A 89 1.12 -1.64 -3.16
C ILE A 89 1.45 -0.28 -2.59
N LEU A 90 0.76 0.09 -1.51
CA LEU A 90 1.05 1.26 -0.72
C LEU A 90 1.37 0.78 0.69
N PHE A 91 2.62 0.94 1.10
CA PHE A 91 3.01 0.57 2.45
C PHE A 91 2.50 1.58 3.46
N MET A 92 2.02 1.09 4.60
CA MET A 92 1.56 1.90 5.72
C MET A 92 2.23 1.36 6.96
N SER A 93 3.16 2.10 7.54
CA SER A 93 3.97 1.59 8.65
C SER A 93 4.26 2.68 9.67
N GLU A 94 4.47 2.28 10.91
CA GLU A 94 4.93 3.23 11.93
C GLU A 94 6.44 3.47 11.84
N ASN A 95 7.12 2.68 11.04
CA ASN A 95 8.58 2.76 10.93
C ASN A 95 8.99 4.00 10.13
N ARG A 96 9.86 4.81 10.72
CA ARG A 96 10.31 6.06 10.10
C ARG A 96 11.74 5.96 9.56
N SER A 97 12.29 4.75 9.52
CA SER A 97 13.66 4.56 9.02
C SER A 97 13.71 4.74 7.50
N ARG A 98 14.66 5.55 7.04
CA ARG A 98 14.87 5.73 5.61
C ARG A 98 15.27 4.43 4.93
N ASP A 99 16.06 3.62 5.64
CA ASP A 99 16.51 2.34 5.07
C ASP A 99 15.34 1.39 4.86
N VAL A 100 14.42 1.35 5.83
CA VAL A 100 13.24 0.50 5.72
C VAL A 100 12.34 1.01 4.58
N ALA A 101 12.13 2.32 4.50
CA ALA A 101 11.31 2.88 3.43
C ALA A 101 11.92 2.60 2.07
N TRP A 102 13.24 2.74 1.95
CA TRP A 102 13.93 2.45 0.71
C TRP A 102 13.76 0.99 0.32
N GLU A 103 13.94 0.09 1.28
CA GLU A 103 13.80 -1.34 1.02
C GLU A 103 12.36 -1.67 0.58
N ALA A 104 11.37 -1.06 1.24
CA ALA A 104 9.98 -1.25 0.88
C ALA A 104 9.70 -0.78 -0.55
N LEU A 105 10.18 0.41 -0.90
CA LEU A 105 9.97 0.94 -2.24
C LEU A 105 10.70 0.13 -3.30
N SER A 106 11.80 -0.54 -2.92
CA SER A 106 12.57 -1.38 -3.85
C SER A 106 11.79 -2.60 -4.32
N THR A 107 10.70 -2.95 -3.64
CA THR A 107 9.84 -4.05 -4.08
C THR A 107 9.03 -3.68 -5.31
N GLY A 108 9.05 -2.42 -5.72
CA GLY A 108 8.18 -1.92 -6.78
C GLY A 108 6.90 -1.31 -6.26
N ALA A 109 6.80 -1.11 -4.94
CA ALA A 109 5.62 -0.49 -4.35
C ALA A 109 5.44 0.94 -4.82
N GLY A 110 4.19 1.39 -4.84
CA GLY A 110 3.85 2.73 -5.29
C GLY A 110 4.06 3.81 -4.25
N GLY A 111 4.19 3.44 -2.99
CA GLY A 111 4.39 4.46 -1.98
C GLY A 111 4.58 3.93 -0.58
N TYR A 112 4.85 4.87 0.31
CA TYR A 112 5.09 4.57 1.72
C TYR A 112 4.55 5.72 2.56
N VAL A 113 3.61 5.43 3.45
CA VAL A 113 3.00 6.41 4.36
C VAL A 113 3.34 6.01 5.79
N VAL A 114 3.82 6.95 6.57
CA VAL A 114 4.03 6.74 8.01
C VAL A 114 2.65 6.81 8.67
N LYS A 115 2.29 5.79 9.45
CA LYS A 115 0.94 5.68 10.01
C LYS A 115 0.51 6.89 10.83
N SER A 116 1.44 7.51 11.55
CA SER A 116 1.10 8.67 12.36
C SER A 116 0.65 9.87 11.52
N ASP A 117 0.94 9.88 10.22
CA ASP A 117 0.54 10.95 9.31
C ASP A 117 -0.64 10.56 8.42
N ALA A 118 -1.23 9.39 8.66
CA ALA A 118 -2.23 8.85 7.76
C ALA A 118 -3.50 9.67 7.66
N VAL A 119 -3.88 10.40 8.71
CA VAL A 119 -5.09 11.23 8.66
C VAL A 119 -5.01 12.20 7.50
N SER A 120 -3.85 12.80 7.28
CA SER A 120 -3.68 13.78 6.21
C SER A 120 -3.14 13.17 4.93
N GLU A 121 -2.51 11.99 4.99
CA GLU A 121 -1.79 11.46 3.85
C GLU A 121 -2.44 10.27 3.16
N LEU A 122 -3.33 9.55 3.83
CA LEU A 122 -3.86 8.31 3.24
C LEU A 122 -4.55 8.55 1.89
N LEU A 123 -5.50 9.48 1.85
CA LEU A 123 -6.25 9.71 0.61
C LEU A 123 -5.37 10.30 -0.50
N PRO A 124 -4.52 11.29 -0.24
CA PRO A 124 -3.61 11.75 -1.29
C PRO A 124 -2.66 10.66 -1.78
N ALA A 125 -2.19 9.79 -0.88
CA ALA A 125 -1.30 8.70 -1.26
C ALA A 125 -2.00 7.70 -2.15
N VAL A 126 -3.23 7.31 -1.79
CA VAL A 126 -4.03 6.40 -2.61
C VAL A 126 -4.22 6.98 -4.00
N ALA A 127 -4.58 8.27 -4.07
CA ALA A 127 -4.81 8.92 -5.36
C ALA A 127 -3.53 8.92 -6.21
N ALA A 128 -2.39 9.25 -5.60
CA ALA A 128 -1.13 9.30 -6.33
C ALA A 128 -0.73 7.92 -6.86
N VAL A 129 -0.83 6.91 -6.00
CA VAL A 129 -0.44 5.55 -6.40
C VAL A 129 -1.32 5.05 -7.53
N LEU A 130 -2.62 5.34 -7.48
CA LEU A 130 -3.54 4.92 -8.52
C LEU A 130 -3.26 5.61 -9.86
N ARG A 131 -2.66 6.80 -9.82
CA ARG A 131 -2.25 7.50 -11.06
C ARG A 131 -0.89 7.02 -11.56
N GLY A 132 -0.24 6.10 -10.85
CA GLY A 132 1.08 5.64 -11.21
C GLY A 132 2.21 6.54 -10.71
N GLU A 133 1.89 7.48 -9.82
CA GLU A 133 2.87 8.37 -9.22
C GLU A 133 3.32 7.80 -7.88
N GLN A 134 4.61 7.92 -7.58
CA GLN A 134 5.11 7.44 -6.30
C GLN A 134 4.76 8.44 -5.20
N PHE A 135 4.35 7.92 -4.05
CA PHE A 135 4.05 8.74 -2.88
C PHE A 135 5.00 8.39 -1.74
N LEU A 136 5.53 9.42 -1.11
CA LEU A 136 6.40 9.22 0.04
C LEU A 136 5.96 10.21 1.12
N SER A 137 5.81 9.70 2.35
CA SER A 137 5.36 10.51 3.48
C SER A 137 6.21 11.76 3.63
N ALA A 138 5.57 12.89 3.95
CA ALA A 138 6.29 14.15 4.14
C ALA A 138 7.31 14.06 5.28
N ALA A 139 7.12 13.11 6.20
CA ALA A 139 8.08 12.91 7.29
C ALA A 139 9.50 12.66 6.76
N PHE A 140 9.62 12.03 5.60
CA PHE A 140 10.93 11.74 5.03
C PHE A 140 11.57 12.95 4.37
N GLU A 141 10.80 13.92 3.96
CA GLU A 141 11.34 15.14 3.38
C GLU A 141 12.11 15.96 4.42
N LYS A 142 11.82 15.76 5.69
CA LYS A 142 12.48 16.44 6.78
C LYS A 142 13.80 15.78 7.16
N GLN A 143 14.11 14.62 6.56
CA GLN A 143 15.35 13.90 6.83
C GLN A 143 16.37 14.28 5.78
N PRO A 144 17.50 14.87 6.19
CA PRO A 144 18.52 15.25 5.23
C PRO A 144 19.00 14.04 4.44
N ASN A 145 19.25 14.24 3.16
CA ASN A 145 19.91 13.26 2.29
C ASN A 145 19.11 12.01 1.97
N PHE A 146 17.78 11.99 2.24
CA PHE A 146 17.01 10.81 1.86
C PHE A 146 17.09 10.56 0.35
N GLN A 147 16.86 11.61 -0.45
CA GLN A 147 16.92 11.50 -1.90
C GLN A 147 18.30 11.07 -2.37
N GLU A 148 19.31 11.64 -1.75
CA GLU A 148 20.69 11.32 -2.08
C GLU A 148 21.01 9.88 -1.73
N SER A 149 20.55 9.40 -0.58
CA SER A 149 20.75 8.00 -0.18
C SER A 149 20.10 7.04 -1.17
N ALA A 150 18.90 7.37 -1.61
CA ALA A 150 18.19 6.54 -2.58
C ALA A 150 18.93 6.48 -3.90
N LYS A 151 19.43 7.62 -4.38
CA LYS A 151 20.20 7.66 -5.61
C LYS A 151 21.49 6.87 -5.48
N HIS A 152 22.14 6.98 -4.33
CA HIS A 152 23.39 6.26 -4.10
C HIS A 152 23.17 4.76 -4.15
N LEU A 153 22.13 4.29 -3.48
CA LEU A 153 21.81 2.85 -3.49
C LEU A 153 21.45 2.36 -4.88
N ALA A 154 20.75 3.19 -5.64
CA ALA A 154 20.37 2.81 -7.01
C ALA A 154 21.60 2.63 -7.90
N VAL A 155 22.64 3.45 -7.66
CA VAL A 155 23.87 3.33 -8.46
C VAL A 155 24.55 2.01 -8.22
N TYR A 156 24.47 1.47 -7.01
CA TYR A 156 25.17 0.23 -6.65
C TYR A 156 24.30 -1.01 -6.80
N SER A 157 23.05 -0.86 -7.10
CA SER A 157 22.19 -2.00 -7.33
C SER A 157 21.99 -2.27 -8.79
#